data_31e4372a6113dfa57b6f85e8b31a173e
#
_entry.id   31e4372a6113dfa57b6f85e8b31a173e
#
_cell.length_a   1.000
_cell.length_b   1.000
_cell.length_c   1.000
_cell.angle_alpha   90.00
_cell.angle_beta   90.00
_cell.angle_gamma   90.00
#
_symmetry.space_group_name_H-M   'P 1'
#
loop_
_entity.id
_entity.type
_entity.pdbx_description
1 polymer ?
#
loop_
_entity_poly.entity_id
_entity_poly.type
_entity_poly.pdbx_seq_one_letter_code
_entity_poly.pdbx_strand_id
1 'polypeptide(L)'
;YDTFSDDPDETVSLVRAAIAECRRIAKVVLVSSGVRNLWAYPPSDDIGTVFMPNGAGCTRWGFNGNNPILYYGKCPYLARGLGSRPNSVSATSWYRRKDAEHPCEKPEKWMEWMVQRATVEAGQTVLDPFAGSGTTGIACIKTGRNFIGCEISPEYHAIATRRLQEAENNLFAGATK
;
A
#
# COMPACT_ATOMS: atom_id res chain seq x y z
N TYR A 1 4.17 19.10 -6.54
CA TYR A 1 3.03 18.95 -5.62
C TYR A 1 2.67 20.34 -5.07
N ASP A 2 1.83 21.10 -5.80
CA ASP A 2 1.49 22.49 -5.42
C ASP A 2 0.46 22.60 -4.28
N THR A 3 0.03 21.48 -3.69
CA THR A 3 -1.05 21.46 -2.69
C THR A 3 -0.67 20.80 -1.37
N PHE A 4 0.53 20.26 -1.23
CA PHE A 4 1.05 19.66 0.01
C PHE A 4 2.39 20.26 0.39
N SER A 5 2.55 20.56 1.65
CA SER A 5 3.85 20.86 2.23
C SER A 5 4.75 19.65 2.06
N ASP A 6 5.90 19.82 1.40
CA ASP A 6 6.99 18.85 1.38
C ASP A 6 7.76 18.84 2.71
N ASP A 7 7.23 19.51 3.75
CA ASP A 7 7.80 19.48 5.08
C ASP A 7 7.72 18.07 5.66
N PRO A 8 8.87 17.43 5.94
CA PRO A 8 8.91 16.08 6.49
C PRO A 8 8.18 15.94 7.82
N ASP A 9 8.17 16.96 8.67
CA ASP A 9 7.56 16.94 10.01
C ASP A 9 6.03 17.02 9.90
N GLU A 10 5.50 17.82 8.99
CA GLU A 10 4.06 17.87 8.69
C GLU A 10 3.57 16.56 8.10
N THR A 11 4.31 15.97 7.16
CA THR A 11 4.00 14.67 6.57
C THR A 11 3.99 13.56 7.63
N VAL A 12 4.98 13.53 8.53
CA VAL A 12 5.03 12.56 9.62
C VAL A 12 3.84 12.74 10.56
N SER A 13 3.49 13.97 10.91
CA SER A 13 2.36 14.29 11.79
C SER A 13 1.03 13.84 11.19
N LEU A 14 0.81 14.09 9.89
CA LEU A 14 -0.38 13.64 9.16
C LEU A 14 -0.49 12.11 9.15
N VAL A 15 0.59 11.42 8.82
CA VAL A 15 0.59 9.94 8.77
C VAL A 15 0.39 9.34 10.16
N ARG A 16 0.95 9.94 11.22
CA ARG A 16 0.70 9.50 12.61
C ARG A 16 -0.77 9.62 12.97
N ALA A 17 -1.42 10.73 12.63
CA ALA A 17 -2.86 10.91 12.83
C ALA A 17 -3.69 9.89 12.05
N ALA A 18 -3.35 9.66 10.78
CA ALA A 18 -4.00 8.65 9.95
C ALA A 18 -3.84 7.23 10.52
N ILE A 19 -2.65 6.87 11.01
CA ILE A 19 -2.42 5.58 11.69
C ILE A 19 -3.34 5.45 12.91
N ALA A 20 -3.47 6.50 13.73
CA ALA A 20 -4.32 6.48 14.90
C ALA A 20 -5.80 6.24 14.53
N GLU A 21 -6.32 6.94 13.53
CA GLU A 21 -7.69 6.77 13.04
C GLU A 21 -7.91 5.40 12.37
N CYS A 22 -6.99 4.93 11.55
CA CYS A 22 -7.09 3.61 10.96
C CYS A 22 -7.12 2.51 12.05
N ARG A 23 -6.29 2.62 13.09
CA ARG A 23 -6.31 1.67 14.23
C ARG A 23 -7.60 1.72 15.05
N ARG A 24 -8.31 2.85 15.04
CA ARG A 24 -9.61 2.98 15.71
C ARG A 24 -10.72 2.21 14.99
N ILE A 25 -10.68 2.12 13.67
CA ILE A 25 -11.77 1.59 12.83
C ILE A 25 -11.44 0.24 12.19
N ALA A 26 -10.16 -0.12 12.05
CA ALA A 26 -9.73 -1.35 11.39
C ALA A 26 -9.06 -2.33 12.38
N LYS A 27 -9.23 -3.63 12.13
CA LYS A 27 -8.60 -4.70 12.92
C LYS A 27 -7.10 -4.84 12.63
N VAL A 28 -6.69 -4.48 11.43
CA VAL A 28 -5.31 -4.59 10.93
C VAL A 28 -4.99 -3.34 10.15
N VAL A 29 -3.82 -2.76 10.39
CA VAL A 29 -3.30 -1.62 9.63
C VAL A 29 -1.89 -1.95 9.16
N LEU A 30 -1.61 -1.75 7.89
CA LEU A 30 -0.29 -1.89 7.27
C LEU A 30 0.18 -0.53 6.76
N VAL A 31 1.41 -0.15 7.12
CA VAL A 31 1.97 1.15 6.72
C VAL A 31 3.31 0.95 6.05
N SER A 32 3.43 1.41 4.81
CA SER A 32 4.72 1.52 4.13
C SER A 32 5.46 2.77 4.64
N SER A 33 6.33 2.59 5.63
CA SER A 33 7.00 3.71 6.29
C SER A 33 8.16 4.29 5.48
N GLY A 34 8.73 3.50 4.57
CA GLY A 34 10.08 3.75 4.09
C GLY A 34 11.11 3.66 5.24
N VAL A 35 12.39 3.57 4.89
CA VAL A 35 13.46 3.45 5.90
C VAL A 35 13.62 4.74 6.71
N ARG A 36 13.43 5.88 6.06
CA ARG A 36 13.67 7.20 6.67
C ARG A 36 12.71 7.49 7.83
N ASN A 37 11.44 7.08 7.69
CA ASN A 37 10.37 7.37 8.65
C ASN A 37 10.05 6.19 9.58
N LEU A 38 10.83 5.10 9.51
CA LEU A 38 10.61 3.89 10.30
C LEU A 38 10.49 4.19 11.81
N TRP A 39 11.33 5.09 12.32
CA TRP A 39 11.38 5.46 13.74
C TRP A 39 10.49 6.64 14.09
N ALA A 40 9.92 7.31 13.09
CA ALA A 40 9.05 8.46 13.29
C ALA A 40 7.60 8.07 13.60
N TYR A 41 7.18 6.86 13.23
CA TYR A 41 5.81 6.36 13.44
C TYR A 41 5.67 5.62 14.76
N PRO A 42 4.43 5.42 15.27
CA PRO A 42 4.21 4.68 16.50
C PRO A 42 4.81 3.28 16.43
N PRO A 43 5.26 2.69 17.55
CA PRO A 43 5.73 1.31 17.58
C PRO A 43 4.68 0.36 17.00
N SER A 44 5.09 -0.48 16.07
CA SER A 44 4.27 -1.50 15.44
C SER A 44 4.30 -2.82 16.20
N ASP A 45 3.30 -3.67 16.00
CA ASP A 45 3.24 -5.00 16.60
C ASP A 45 4.19 -5.98 15.90
N ASP A 46 4.49 -5.75 14.62
CA ASP A 46 5.45 -6.53 13.82
C ASP A 46 5.92 -5.71 12.61
N ILE A 47 6.95 -6.19 11.91
CA ILE A 47 7.53 -5.55 10.73
C ILE A 47 7.68 -6.59 9.62
N GLY A 48 7.14 -6.25 8.45
CA GLY A 48 7.43 -6.93 7.20
C GLY A 48 8.35 -6.11 6.31
N THR A 49 8.70 -6.64 5.16
CA THR A 49 9.49 -5.90 4.18
C THR A 49 9.11 -6.22 2.74
N VAL A 50 9.16 -5.21 1.90
CA VAL A 50 9.22 -5.40 0.44
C VAL A 50 10.67 -5.26 0.02
N PHE A 51 11.25 -6.36 -0.45
CA PHE A 51 12.61 -6.37 -0.97
C PHE A 51 12.64 -5.97 -2.44
N MET A 52 13.46 -5.01 -2.78
CA MET A 52 13.64 -4.46 -4.12
C MET A 52 15.11 -4.56 -4.51
N PRO A 53 15.51 -5.61 -5.24
CA PRO A 53 16.91 -5.88 -5.54
C PRO A 53 17.60 -4.74 -6.33
N ASN A 54 16.83 -3.96 -7.09
CA ASN A 54 17.35 -2.82 -7.84
C ASN A 54 17.39 -1.51 -7.04
N GLY A 55 17.06 -1.57 -5.75
CA GLY A 55 16.98 -0.41 -4.87
C GLY A 55 15.73 0.43 -5.05
N ALA A 56 15.28 1.05 -3.96
CA ALA A 56 14.13 1.95 -3.89
C ALA A 56 14.54 3.37 -3.46
N GLY A 57 15.77 3.74 -3.69
CA GLY A 57 16.35 5.02 -3.29
C GLY A 57 17.74 4.86 -2.71
N CYS A 58 18.35 5.98 -2.34
CA CYS A 58 19.70 6.02 -1.74
C CYS A 58 19.62 6.42 -0.27
N THR A 59 20.47 5.80 0.54
CA THR A 59 20.76 6.19 1.92
C THR A 59 22.23 6.62 2.02
N ARG A 60 22.66 7.03 3.21
CA ARG A 60 24.08 7.32 3.46
C ARG A 60 25.00 6.08 3.33
N TRP A 61 24.41 4.87 3.38
CA TRP A 61 25.11 3.59 3.31
C TRP A 61 24.98 2.90 1.95
N GLY A 62 24.35 3.55 0.95
CA GLY A 62 24.18 3.01 -0.38
C GLY A 62 22.73 2.87 -0.81
N PHE A 63 22.47 1.98 -1.76
CA PHE A 63 21.11 1.74 -2.26
C PHE A 63 20.25 1.03 -1.22
N ASN A 64 19.03 1.57 -1.03
CA ASN A 64 18.05 0.95 -0.17
C ASN A 64 17.27 -0.13 -0.93
N GLY A 65 17.51 -1.39 -0.63
CA GLY A 65 16.79 -2.54 -1.19
C GLY A 65 15.57 -2.97 -0.36
N ASN A 66 15.33 -2.37 0.80
CA ASN A 66 14.24 -2.77 1.70
C ASN A 66 13.26 -1.64 1.94
N ASN A 67 11.96 -1.95 1.82
CA ASN A 67 10.88 -1.06 2.23
C ASN A 67 10.16 -1.68 3.41
N PRO A 68 10.36 -1.16 4.64
CA PRO A 68 9.68 -1.66 5.82
C PRO A 68 8.18 -1.45 5.73
N ILE A 69 7.42 -2.46 6.15
CA ILE A 69 5.98 -2.41 6.33
C ILE A 69 5.69 -2.61 7.81
N LEU A 70 5.14 -1.60 8.45
CA LEU A 70 4.72 -1.66 9.85
C LEU A 70 3.37 -2.34 9.92
N TYR A 71 3.23 -3.32 10.83
CA TYR A 71 1.99 -4.03 11.09
C TYR A 71 1.42 -3.61 12.43
N TYR A 72 0.15 -3.24 12.42
CA TYR A 72 -0.61 -2.96 13.64
C TYR A 72 -1.82 -3.87 13.70
N GLY A 73 -2.06 -4.47 14.88
CA GLY A 73 -3.10 -5.45 15.12
C GLY A 73 -2.63 -6.90 15.01
N LYS A 74 -3.55 -7.83 15.19
CA LYS A 74 -3.23 -9.27 15.17
C LYS A 74 -3.21 -9.82 13.74
N CYS A 75 -2.24 -10.65 13.44
CA CYS A 75 -2.17 -11.34 12.15
C CYS A 75 -3.50 -12.07 11.85
N PRO A 76 -4.21 -11.74 10.77
CA PRO A 76 -5.54 -12.28 10.50
C PRO A 76 -5.51 -13.77 10.17
N TYR A 77 -4.39 -14.30 9.65
CA TYR A 77 -4.19 -15.73 9.38
C TYR A 77 -4.01 -16.53 10.67
N LEU A 78 -3.13 -16.06 11.56
CA LEU A 78 -2.90 -16.71 12.86
C LEU A 78 -4.15 -16.65 13.74
N ALA A 79 -4.89 -15.56 13.72
CA ALA A 79 -6.12 -15.41 14.47
C ALA A 79 -7.23 -16.40 14.04
N ARG A 80 -7.10 -16.99 12.84
CA ARG A 80 -8.02 -18.01 12.29
C ARG A 80 -7.42 -19.41 12.24
N GLY A 81 -6.25 -19.63 12.80
CA GLY A 81 -5.59 -20.94 12.77
C GLY A 81 -5.06 -21.37 11.40
N LEU A 82 -4.91 -20.44 10.46
CA LEU A 82 -4.48 -20.73 9.07
C LEU A 82 -2.95 -20.77 8.91
N GLY A 83 -2.21 -20.71 10.01
CA GLY A 83 -0.76 -20.75 10.03
C GLY A 83 -0.09 -19.42 9.64
N SER A 84 1.23 -19.44 9.73
CA SER A 84 2.06 -18.26 9.39
C SER A 84 2.12 -18.02 7.89
N ARG A 85 2.27 -16.76 7.51
CA ARG A 85 2.52 -16.34 6.14
C ARG A 85 3.83 -15.55 6.09
N PRO A 86 4.58 -15.59 4.99
CA PRO A 86 5.79 -14.78 4.85
C PRO A 86 5.52 -13.31 5.14
N ASN A 87 6.40 -12.69 5.95
CA ASN A 87 6.35 -11.26 6.24
C ASN A 87 7.16 -10.41 5.25
N SER A 88 7.63 -11.03 4.17
CA SER A 88 8.40 -10.37 3.12
C SER A 88 7.94 -10.79 1.73
N VAL A 89 8.15 -9.92 0.76
CA VAL A 89 7.95 -10.17 -0.66
C VAL A 89 9.06 -9.50 -1.47
N SER A 90 9.45 -10.12 -2.58
CA SER A 90 10.34 -9.50 -3.56
C SER A 90 9.53 -8.86 -4.67
N ALA A 91 9.76 -7.56 -4.90
CA ALA A 91 9.22 -6.81 -6.02
C ALA A 91 10.36 -6.41 -6.96
N THR A 92 10.45 -7.07 -8.10
CA THR A 92 11.59 -6.94 -9.04
C THR A 92 11.54 -5.68 -9.91
N SER A 93 10.45 -4.96 -9.96
CA SER A 93 10.34 -3.80 -10.82
C SER A 93 9.79 -2.59 -10.08
N TRP A 94 10.70 -1.78 -9.58
CA TRP A 94 10.46 -0.35 -9.47
C TRP A 94 10.87 0.32 -10.79
N TYR A 95 10.53 -0.25 -11.91
CA TYR A 95 10.65 0.46 -13.16
C TYR A 95 9.50 1.46 -13.21
N ARG A 96 9.81 2.74 -13.03
CA ARG A 96 8.90 3.81 -13.38
C ARG A 96 8.46 3.53 -14.82
N ARG A 97 7.23 3.08 -15.00
CA ARG A 97 6.67 2.95 -16.34
C ARG A 97 6.89 4.30 -17.00
N LYS A 98 7.37 4.32 -18.26
CA LYS A 98 7.59 5.58 -19.00
C LYS A 98 6.30 6.42 -19.08
N ASP A 99 5.17 5.75 -18.96
CA ASP A 99 3.79 6.25 -19.00
C ASP A 99 3.12 6.33 -17.61
N ALA A 100 3.91 6.25 -16.52
CA ALA A 100 3.36 6.40 -15.16
C ALA A 100 2.86 7.83 -14.95
N GLU A 101 1.57 7.97 -14.73
CA GLU A 101 0.90 9.24 -14.49
C GLU A 101 1.08 9.76 -13.06
N HIS A 102 1.63 8.92 -12.17
CA HIS A 102 1.93 9.28 -10.78
C HIS A 102 3.43 9.08 -10.48
N PRO A 103 4.12 10.07 -9.88
CA PRO A 103 5.58 10.02 -9.68
C PRO A 103 6.04 8.91 -8.72
N CYS A 104 5.15 8.44 -7.85
CA CYS A 104 5.43 7.43 -6.83
C CYS A 104 4.47 6.24 -6.89
N GLU A 105 4.05 5.84 -8.10
CA GLU A 105 3.19 4.67 -8.28
C GLU A 105 3.84 3.41 -7.67
N LYS A 106 3.13 2.74 -6.75
CA LYS A 106 3.63 1.51 -6.15
C LYS A 106 3.45 0.33 -7.10
N PRO A 107 4.38 -0.65 -7.14
CA PRO A 107 4.20 -1.87 -7.92
C PRO A 107 2.94 -2.63 -7.50
N GLU A 108 2.13 -3.07 -8.46
CA GLU A 108 0.89 -3.79 -8.19
C GLU A 108 1.12 -5.04 -7.34
N LYS A 109 2.15 -5.85 -7.66
CA LYS A 109 2.52 -7.04 -6.88
C LYS A 109 2.79 -6.74 -5.40
N TRP A 110 3.37 -5.57 -5.11
CA TRP A 110 3.56 -5.12 -3.74
C TRP A 110 2.21 -4.88 -3.05
N MET A 111 1.32 -4.14 -3.71
CA MET A 111 0.01 -3.82 -3.12
C MET A 111 -0.89 -5.06 -3.02
N GLU A 112 -0.87 -5.97 -4.00
CA GLU A 112 -1.54 -7.27 -3.92
C GLU A 112 -1.09 -8.07 -2.69
N TRP A 113 0.23 -8.12 -2.46
CA TRP A 113 0.78 -8.78 -1.28
C TRP A 113 0.30 -8.12 0.02
N MET A 114 0.31 -6.77 0.12
CA MET A 114 -0.18 -6.06 1.30
C MET A 114 -1.66 -6.32 1.55
N VAL A 115 -2.49 -6.25 0.52
CA VAL A 115 -3.93 -6.55 0.61
C VAL A 115 -4.16 -7.96 1.12
N GLN A 116 -3.46 -8.95 0.56
CA GLN A 116 -3.55 -10.35 0.99
C GLN A 116 -2.98 -10.58 2.40
N ARG A 117 -1.99 -9.81 2.84
CA ARG A 117 -1.48 -9.88 4.22
C ARG A 117 -2.48 -9.33 5.24
N ALA A 118 -3.22 -8.28 4.88
CA ALA A 118 -4.19 -7.64 5.75
C ALA A 118 -5.56 -8.38 5.77
N THR A 119 -5.86 -9.17 4.74
CA THR A 119 -7.18 -9.78 4.54
C THR A 119 -7.05 -11.26 4.20
N VAL A 120 -7.97 -12.09 4.73
CA VAL A 120 -7.98 -13.55 4.48
C VAL A 120 -8.96 -13.93 3.37
N GLU A 121 -10.12 -13.29 3.31
CA GLU A 121 -11.24 -13.68 2.45
C GLU A 121 -11.58 -12.61 1.42
N ALA A 122 -12.15 -13.06 0.31
CA ALA A 122 -12.82 -12.18 -0.63
C ALA A 122 -13.98 -11.43 0.05
N GLY A 123 -14.32 -10.24 -0.48
CA GLY A 123 -15.37 -9.40 0.08
C GLY A 123 -14.98 -8.60 1.33
N GLN A 124 -13.80 -8.84 1.93
CA GLN A 124 -13.31 -7.96 3.00
C GLN A 124 -12.96 -6.58 2.43
N THR A 125 -13.21 -5.54 3.22
CA THR A 125 -12.98 -4.15 2.81
C THR A 125 -11.60 -3.67 3.23
N VAL A 126 -10.91 -3.03 2.30
CA VAL A 126 -9.62 -2.35 2.49
C VAL A 126 -9.84 -0.84 2.34
N LEU A 127 -9.37 -0.08 3.32
CA LEU A 127 -9.33 1.38 3.28
C LEU A 127 -7.90 1.86 3.02
N ASP A 128 -7.73 2.73 2.03
CA ASP A 128 -6.49 3.46 1.79
C ASP A 128 -6.77 4.97 1.88
N PRO A 129 -6.33 5.64 2.96
CA PRO A 129 -6.56 7.08 3.15
C PRO A 129 -5.66 7.96 2.25
N PHE A 130 -4.71 7.37 1.52
CA PHE A 130 -3.77 8.05 0.63
C PHE A 130 -3.68 7.32 -0.71
N ALA A 131 -4.82 7.18 -1.39
CA ALA A 131 -4.99 6.26 -2.52
C ALA A 131 -4.09 6.58 -3.74
N GLY A 132 -3.67 7.83 -3.90
CA GLY A 132 -2.83 8.27 -5.02
C GLY A 132 -3.43 7.87 -6.36
N SER A 133 -2.67 7.15 -7.17
CA SER A 133 -3.13 6.61 -8.47
C SER A 133 -3.98 5.34 -8.38
N GLY A 134 -4.42 4.92 -7.18
CA GLY A 134 -5.38 3.82 -6.99
C GLY A 134 -4.78 2.40 -7.05
N THR A 135 -3.48 2.22 -6.91
CA THR A 135 -2.86 0.88 -7.03
C THR A 135 -3.36 -0.10 -5.97
N THR A 136 -3.67 0.38 -4.75
CA THR A 136 -4.31 -0.44 -3.70
C THR A 136 -5.69 -0.94 -4.15
N GLY A 137 -6.48 -0.09 -4.80
CA GLY A 137 -7.79 -0.47 -5.32
C GLY A 137 -7.71 -1.50 -6.45
N ILE A 138 -6.73 -1.35 -7.36
CA ILE A 138 -6.46 -2.37 -8.41
C ILE A 138 -6.11 -3.71 -7.77
N ALA A 139 -5.28 -3.72 -6.74
CA ALA A 139 -4.94 -4.92 -5.98
C ALA A 139 -6.18 -5.54 -5.31
N CYS A 140 -7.10 -4.73 -4.79
CA CYS A 140 -8.37 -5.19 -4.23
C CYS A 140 -9.25 -5.85 -5.28
N ILE A 141 -9.43 -5.23 -6.44
CA ILE A 141 -10.19 -5.79 -7.57
C ILE A 141 -9.63 -7.15 -7.98
N LYS A 142 -8.31 -7.23 -8.22
CA LYS A 142 -7.63 -8.48 -8.61
C LYS A 142 -7.73 -9.59 -7.58
N THR A 143 -7.87 -9.25 -6.31
CA THR A 143 -7.90 -10.21 -5.20
C THR A 143 -9.31 -10.42 -4.63
N GLY A 144 -10.34 -9.81 -5.23
CA GLY A 144 -11.73 -9.95 -4.83
C GLY A 144 -12.08 -9.25 -3.51
N ARG A 145 -11.41 -8.15 -3.17
CA ARG A 145 -11.68 -7.33 -1.97
C ARG A 145 -12.43 -6.07 -2.36
N ASN A 146 -13.23 -5.57 -1.41
CA ASN A 146 -13.84 -4.25 -1.54
C ASN A 146 -12.79 -3.17 -1.23
N PHE A 147 -12.93 -2.01 -1.89
CA PHE A 147 -11.99 -0.91 -1.74
C PHE A 147 -12.69 0.40 -1.39
N ILE A 148 -12.13 1.12 -0.45
CA ILE A 148 -12.46 2.52 -0.13
C ILE A 148 -11.16 3.30 -0.20
N GLY A 149 -11.07 4.29 -1.10
CA GLY A 149 -9.89 5.14 -1.25
C GLY A 149 -10.22 6.60 -0.94
N CYS A 150 -9.31 7.29 -0.28
CA CYS A 150 -9.35 8.75 -0.16
C CYS A 150 -8.14 9.33 -0.88
N GLU A 151 -8.38 10.35 -1.70
CA GLU A 151 -7.33 11.10 -2.39
C GLU A 151 -7.73 12.59 -2.41
N ILE A 152 -6.81 13.44 -1.96
CA ILE A 152 -7.08 14.87 -1.83
C ILE A 152 -6.86 15.64 -3.14
N SER A 153 -5.95 15.15 -4.00
CA SER A 153 -5.70 15.74 -5.31
C SER A 153 -6.81 15.33 -6.29
N PRO A 154 -7.59 16.28 -6.82
CA PRO A 154 -8.60 15.96 -7.84
C PRO A 154 -8.00 15.28 -9.08
N GLU A 155 -6.78 15.63 -9.47
CA GLU A 155 -6.06 15.03 -10.59
C GLU A 155 -5.77 13.55 -10.33
N TYR A 156 -5.14 13.22 -9.19
CA TYR A 156 -4.85 11.83 -8.83
C TYR A 156 -6.12 11.03 -8.56
N HIS A 157 -7.15 11.64 -8.00
CA HIS A 157 -8.45 11.02 -7.85
C HIS A 157 -9.06 10.62 -9.21
N ALA A 158 -8.99 11.50 -10.21
CA ALA A 158 -9.47 11.19 -11.57
C ALA A 158 -8.66 10.06 -12.21
N ILE A 159 -7.33 10.06 -12.06
CA ILE A 159 -6.45 8.99 -12.52
C ILE A 159 -6.81 7.66 -11.84
N ALA A 160 -6.96 7.65 -10.52
CA ALA A 160 -7.34 6.46 -9.77
C ALA A 160 -8.69 5.90 -10.24
N THR A 161 -9.71 6.76 -10.37
CA THR A 161 -11.04 6.36 -10.81
C THR A 161 -11.02 5.69 -12.19
N ARG A 162 -10.33 6.28 -13.16
CA ARG A 162 -10.18 5.71 -14.50
C ARG A 162 -9.47 4.34 -14.44
N ARG A 163 -8.35 4.24 -13.73
CA ARG A 163 -7.58 2.99 -13.61
C ARG A 163 -8.38 1.86 -12.94
N LEU A 164 -9.19 2.19 -11.94
CA LEU A 164 -10.07 1.23 -11.29
C LEU A 164 -11.15 0.72 -12.25
N GLN A 165 -11.80 1.59 -13.02
CA GLN A 165 -12.78 1.21 -14.03
C GLN A 165 -12.16 0.31 -15.11
N GLU A 166 -10.95 0.63 -15.58
CA GLU A 166 -10.23 -0.21 -16.55
C GLU A 166 -9.89 -1.59 -15.96
N ALA A 167 -9.48 -1.66 -14.69
CA ALA A 167 -9.18 -2.92 -14.01
C ALA A 167 -10.42 -3.79 -13.85
N GLU A 168 -11.56 -3.22 -13.50
CA GLU A 168 -12.85 -3.92 -13.41
C GLU A 168 -13.28 -4.47 -14.79
N ASN A 169 -13.26 -3.64 -15.82
CA ASN A 169 -13.62 -4.05 -17.18
C ASN A 169 -12.76 -5.20 -17.69
N ASN A 170 -11.45 -5.16 -17.43
CA ASN A 170 -10.51 -6.22 -17.82
C ASN A 170 -10.78 -7.54 -17.07
N LEU A 171 -11.20 -7.48 -15.81
CA LEU A 171 -11.58 -8.68 -15.05
C LEU A 171 -12.81 -9.36 -15.64
N PHE A 172 -13.85 -8.58 -16.01
CA PHE A 172 -15.06 -9.10 -16.61
C PHE A 172 -14.83 -9.63 -18.03
N ALA A 173 -14.00 -8.97 -18.84
CA ALA A 173 -13.65 -9.44 -20.18
C ALA A 173 -12.88 -10.77 -20.17
N GLY A 174 -12.10 -11.05 -19.12
CA GLY A 174 -11.40 -12.31 -18.93
C GLY A 174 -12.29 -13.47 -18.46
N ALA A 175 -13.42 -13.17 -17.81
CA ALA A 175 -14.36 -14.17 -17.29
C ALA A 175 -15.32 -14.73 -18.35
N THR A 176 -15.37 -14.15 -19.56
CA THR A 176 -16.25 -14.53 -20.67
C THR A 176 -15.58 -15.40 -21.74
N LYS A 177 -14.37 -15.87 -21.49
CA LYS A 177 -13.65 -16.85 -22.30
C LYS A 177 -13.46 -18.17 -21.54
#